data_93d353bf7f9acfe0a7bc0469b7077bf4
#
_entry.id   93d353bf7f9acfe0a7bc0469b7077bf4
#
_cell.length_a   1.000
_cell.length_b   1.000
_cell.length_c   1.000
_cell.angle_alpha   90.00
_cell.angle_beta   90.00
_cell.angle_gamma   90.00
#
_symmetry.space_group_name_H-M   'P 1'
#
loop_
_entity.id
_entity.type
_entity.pdbx_description
1 polymer ?
#
loop_
_entity_poly.entity_id
_entity_poly.type
_entity_poly.pdbx_seq_one_letter_code
_entity_poly.pdbx_strand_id
1 'polypeptide(L)'
;MSITPQEKQLNDAISLAADIHRSQVRKEPDGRPYICHVLDVVNAIPKEKHLERMVAALHDTVEDVAEEEKDLEVANQKREALRLEIGQKFGPEVLAGVEAMTHLKKKGRTEDEELADYLDYVKSCVSKNKAAIPVKIIDNYVNMKDRVTQFVDGGKDAENARKKLHQYASSIALLTKKKEKTAK
;
A
#
# COMPACT_ATOMS: atom_id res chain seq x y z
N MET A 1 27.18 17.51 -4.93
CA MET A 1 26.68 16.87 -3.68
C MET A 1 26.55 15.38 -3.93
N SER A 2 27.02 14.52 -3.03
CA SER A 2 26.82 13.08 -3.12
C SER A 2 25.54 12.70 -2.36
N ILE A 3 24.81 11.69 -2.85
CA ILE A 3 23.63 11.14 -2.15
C ILE A 3 24.09 10.34 -0.93
N THR A 4 23.29 10.34 0.12
CA THR A 4 23.56 9.56 1.33
C THR A 4 23.30 8.07 1.11
N PRO A 5 23.85 7.16 1.96
CA PRO A 5 23.52 5.72 1.88
C PRO A 5 22.03 5.44 1.98
N GLN A 6 21.29 6.18 2.81
CA GLN A 6 19.84 6.04 2.98
C GLN A 6 19.09 6.47 1.71
N GLU A 7 19.50 7.56 1.07
CA GLU A 7 18.91 8.00 -0.21
C GLU A 7 19.21 6.99 -1.31
N LYS A 8 20.38 6.36 -1.31
CA LYS A 8 20.70 5.28 -2.25
C LYS A 8 19.78 4.08 -2.05
N GLN A 9 19.60 3.62 -0.81
CA GLN A 9 18.66 2.51 -0.52
C GLN A 9 17.23 2.83 -0.95
N LEU A 10 16.77 4.07 -0.74
CA LEU A 10 15.45 4.49 -1.21
C LEU A 10 15.35 4.45 -2.74
N ASN A 11 16.37 4.91 -3.45
CA ASN A 11 16.41 4.84 -4.91
C ASN A 11 16.37 3.38 -5.40
N ASP A 12 17.09 2.47 -4.73
CA ASP A 12 17.09 1.04 -5.04
C ASP A 12 15.69 0.43 -4.80
N ALA A 13 14.98 0.83 -3.72
CA ALA A 13 13.62 0.39 -3.43
C ALA A 13 12.60 0.92 -4.46
N ILE A 14 12.71 2.19 -4.87
CA ILE A 14 11.89 2.78 -5.94
C ILE A 14 12.14 2.08 -7.28
N SER A 15 13.40 1.75 -7.59
CA SER A 15 13.75 1.03 -8.81
C SER A 15 13.13 -0.36 -8.84
N LEU A 16 13.17 -1.11 -7.74
CA LEU A 16 12.53 -2.41 -7.62
C LEU A 16 11.01 -2.29 -7.81
N ALA A 17 10.37 -1.31 -7.17
CA ALA A 17 8.95 -1.06 -7.37
C ALA A 17 8.61 -0.69 -8.83
N ALA A 18 9.43 0.14 -9.47
CA ALA A 18 9.23 0.52 -10.87
C ALA A 18 9.35 -0.68 -11.82
N ASP A 19 10.22 -1.64 -11.53
CA ASP A 19 10.35 -2.87 -12.31
C ASP A 19 9.12 -3.77 -12.15
N ILE A 20 8.58 -3.91 -10.94
CA ILE A 20 7.38 -4.72 -10.67
C ILE A 20 6.14 -4.09 -11.31
N HIS A 21 5.97 -2.77 -11.18
CA HIS A 21 4.81 -2.04 -11.71
C HIS A 21 4.99 -1.55 -13.16
N ARG A 22 5.99 -2.03 -13.88
CA ARG A 22 6.39 -1.52 -15.21
C ARG A 22 5.25 -1.48 -16.23
N SER A 23 4.39 -2.49 -16.24
CA SER A 23 3.25 -2.63 -17.17
C SER A 23 1.93 -2.15 -16.59
N GLN A 24 1.91 -1.75 -15.32
CA GLN A 24 0.68 -1.39 -14.62
C GLN A 24 0.35 0.09 -14.79
N VAL A 25 -0.94 0.37 -14.95
CA VAL A 25 -1.49 1.71 -14.97
C VAL A 25 -2.56 1.86 -13.89
N ARG A 26 -2.72 3.07 -13.41
CA ARG A 26 -3.80 3.41 -12.46
C ARG A 26 -5.15 3.31 -13.18
N LYS A 27 -6.18 2.87 -12.43
CA LYS A 27 -7.58 2.77 -12.91
C LYS A 27 -8.30 4.13 -12.87
N GLU A 28 -7.59 5.21 -12.64
CA GLU A 28 -8.10 6.57 -12.69
C GLU A 28 -8.29 7.04 -14.14
N PRO A 29 -9.10 8.09 -14.37
CA PRO A 29 -9.38 8.60 -15.71
C PRO A 29 -8.15 8.96 -16.55
N ASP A 30 -7.03 9.35 -15.90
CA ASP A 30 -5.80 9.73 -16.58
C ASP A 30 -4.89 8.55 -16.98
N GLY A 31 -5.16 7.34 -16.47
CA GLY A 31 -4.42 6.12 -16.82
C GLY A 31 -2.91 6.22 -16.62
N ARG A 32 -2.45 7.06 -15.67
CA ARG A 32 -1.01 7.27 -15.44
C ARG A 32 -0.30 5.99 -14.97
N PRO A 33 1.01 5.83 -15.24
CA PRO A 33 1.78 4.68 -14.76
C PRO A 33 1.63 4.49 -13.24
N TYR A 34 1.52 3.23 -12.80
CA TYR A 34 1.28 2.92 -11.39
C TYR A 34 2.37 3.45 -10.46
N ILE A 35 3.62 3.48 -10.93
CA ILE A 35 4.76 4.03 -10.16
C ILE A 35 4.53 5.49 -9.71
N CYS A 36 3.70 6.27 -10.40
CA CYS A 36 3.36 7.63 -9.97
C CYS A 36 2.64 7.63 -8.62
N HIS A 37 1.75 6.64 -8.36
CA HIS A 37 1.11 6.47 -7.06
C HIS A 37 2.14 6.18 -5.97
N VAL A 38 3.03 5.23 -6.21
CA VAL A 38 4.10 4.88 -5.28
C VAL A 38 4.93 6.12 -4.91
N LEU A 39 5.30 6.92 -5.91
CA LEU A 39 6.05 8.17 -5.70
C LEU A 39 5.24 9.22 -4.93
N ASP A 40 3.93 9.34 -5.18
CA ASP A 40 3.05 10.23 -4.43
C ASP A 40 3.03 9.87 -2.94
N VAL A 41 2.94 8.58 -2.60
CA VAL A 41 2.98 8.09 -1.22
C VAL A 41 4.35 8.36 -0.58
N VAL A 42 5.45 8.03 -1.27
CA VAL A 42 6.82 8.25 -0.78
C VAL A 42 7.09 9.74 -0.52
N ASN A 43 6.66 10.62 -1.44
CA ASN A 43 6.90 12.05 -1.34
C ASN A 43 6.06 12.74 -0.27
N ALA A 44 4.93 12.17 0.13
CA ALA A 44 4.12 12.67 1.23
C ALA A 44 4.67 12.32 2.63
N ILE A 45 5.65 11.43 2.71
CA ILE A 45 6.33 11.06 3.96
C ILE A 45 7.54 11.97 4.19
N PRO A 46 7.71 12.56 5.40
CA PRO A 46 8.86 13.40 5.74
C PRO A 46 10.21 12.72 5.43
N LYS A 47 11.19 13.50 4.95
CA LYS A 47 12.46 12.97 4.45
C LYS A 47 13.27 12.20 5.51
N GLU A 48 13.17 12.59 6.76
CA GLU A 48 13.85 11.95 7.90
C GLU A 48 13.26 10.59 8.29
N LYS A 49 12.08 10.25 7.76
CA LYS A 49 11.38 8.99 7.99
C LYS A 49 11.81 7.91 6.98
N HIS A 50 13.09 7.52 7.03
CA HIS A 50 13.70 6.64 6.03
C HIS A 50 13.04 5.27 5.95
N LEU A 51 12.73 4.65 7.10
CA LEU A 51 12.06 3.34 7.15
C LEU A 51 10.68 3.41 6.50
N GLU A 52 9.88 4.39 6.91
CA GLU A 52 8.53 4.56 6.39
C GLU A 52 8.54 4.87 4.88
N ARG A 53 9.52 5.63 4.40
CA ARG A 53 9.69 5.91 2.96
C ARG A 53 10.06 4.66 2.16
N MET A 54 10.90 3.77 2.70
CA MET A 54 11.22 2.50 2.06
C MET A 54 10.02 1.55 2.05
N VAL A 55 9.28 1.47 3.17
CA VAL A 55 8.01 0.72 3.21
C VAL A 55 7.02 1.28 2.20
N ALA A 56 6.92 2.62 2.07
CA ALA A 56 6.06 3.26 1.08
C ALA A 56 6.47 2.97 -0.37
N ALA A 57 7.77 2.90 -0.65
CA ALA A 57 8.25 2.55 -2.00
C ALA A 57 7.86 1.10 -2.40
N LEU A 58 7.76 0.19 -1.43
CA LEU A 58 7.57 -1.24 -1.66
C LEU A 58 6.16 -1.75 -1.25
N HIS A 59 5.25 -0.88 -0.79
CA HIS A 59 4.03 -1.28 -0.09
C HIS A 59 3.09 -2.19 -0.88
N ASP A 60 3.00 -2.02 -2.22
CA ASP A 60 2.13 -2.80 -3.09
C ASP A 60 2.87 -3.93 -3.83
N THR A 61 4.21 -3.97 -3.76
CA THR A 61 5.02 -4.86 -4.59
C THR A 61 4.73 -6.34 -4.37
N VAL A 62 4.51 -6.77 -3.12
CA VAL A 62 4.21 -8.19 -2.79
C VAL A 62 2.80 -8.59 -3.24
N GLU A 63 1.83 -7.65 -3.22
CA GLU A 63 0.51 -7.92 -3.79
C GLU A 63 0.60 -8.10 -5.30
N ASP A 64 1.29 -7.17 -5.97
CA ASP A 64 1.20 -6.95 -7.40
C ASP A 64 2.21 -7.77 -8.22
N VAL A 65 3.32 -8.26 -7.64
CA VAL A 65 4.32 -9.09 -8.34
C VAL A 65 3.73 -10.32 -9.03
N ALA A 66 2.56 -10.75 -8.60
CA ALA A 66 1.84 -11.91 -9.13
C ALA A 66 0.37 -11.58 -9.49
N GLU A 67 0.02 -10.31 -9.77
CA GLU A 67 -1.37 -9.91 -10.04
C GLU A 67 -1.93 -10.62 -11.28
N GLU A 68 -1.14 -10.78 -12.33
CA GLU A 68 -1.54 -11.42 -13.59
C GLU A 68 -1.38 -12.95 -13.58
N GLU A 69 -0.77 -13.52 -12.52
CA GLU A 69 -0.50 -14.94 -12.44
C GLU A 69 -1.78 -15.71 -12.07
N LYS A 70 -2.12 -16.70 -12.89
CA LYS A 70 -3.33 -17.53 -12.70
C LYS A 70 -3.05 -18.78 -11.87
N ASP A 71 -1.82 -19.28 -11.93
CA ASP A 71 -1.38 -20.42 -11.14
C ASP A 71 -1.03 -19.94 -9.72
N LEU A 72 -1.79 -20.42 -8.74
CA LEU A 72 -1.64 -20.00 -7.35
C LEU A 72 -0.27 -20.39 -6.76
N GLU A 73 0.26 -21.55 -7.14
CA GLU A 73 1.56 -22.02 -6.67
C GLU A 73 2.69 -21.12 -7.20
N VAL A 74 2.66 -20.81 -8.50
CA VAL A 74 3.60 -19.89 -9.15
C VAL A 74 3.47 -18.49 -8.56
N ALA A 75 2.24 -18.02 -8.31
CA ALA A 75 1.99 -16.71 -7.68
C ALA A 75 2.62 -16.64 -6.28
N ASN A 76 2.46 -17.68 -5.48
CA ASN A 76 3.04 -17.73 -4.13
C ASN A 76 4.57 -17.80 -4.17
N GLN A 77 5.15 -18.55 -5.10
CA GLN A 77 6.60 -18.62 -5.29
C GLN A 77 7.20 -17.25 -5.67
N LYS A 78 6.55 -16.49 -6.57
CA LYS A 78 6.95 -15.13 -6.93
C LYS A 78 6.93 -14.18 -5.72
N ARG A 79 5.86 -14.23 -4.92
CA ARG A 79 5.74 -13.42 -3.70
C ARG A 79 6.80 -13.77 -2.68
N GLU A 80 7.08 -15.05 -2.48
CA GLU A 80 8.09 -15.50 -1.53
C GLU A 80 9.50 -15.11 -1.96
N ALA A 81 9.83 -15.27 -3.24
CA ALA A 81 11.10 -14.81 -3.80
C ALA A 81 11.30 -13.31 -3.59
N LEU A 82 10.25 -12.50 -3.81
CA LEU A 82 10.30 -11.05 -3.58
C LEU A 82 10.47 -10.71 -2.10
N ARG A 83 9.80 -11.40 -1.18
CA ARG A 83 9.99 -11.22 0.27
C ARG A 83 11.44 -11.45 0.68
N LEU A 84 12.04 -12.53 0.19
CA LEU A 84 13.46 -12.84 0.44
C LEU A 84 14.36 -11.72 -0.10
N GLU A 85 14.11 -11.26 -1.31
CA GLU A 85 14.86 -10.16 -1.93
C GLU A 85 14.74 -8.86 -1.11
N ILE A 86 13.53 -8.47 -0.71
CA ILE A 86 13.29 -7.29 0.12
C ILE A 86 14.03 -7.42 1.46
N GLY A 87 13.93 -8.56 2.13
CA GLY A 87 14.61 -8.81 3.40
C GLY A 87 16.13 -8.73 3.29
N GLN A 88 16.71 -9.27 2.22
CA GLN A 88 18.15 -9.26 1.98
C GLN A 88 18.69 -7.87 1.61
N LYS A 89 17.97 -7.14 0.75
CA LYS A 89 18.42 -5.82 0.25
C LYS A 89 18.16 -4.68 1.22
N PHE A 90 17.00 -4.69 1.89
CA PHE A 90 16.50 -3.54 2.66
C PHE A 90 16.37 -3.83 4.16
N GLY A 91 16.54 -5.06 4.56
CA GLY A 91 16.53 -5.48 5.95
C GLY A 91 15.16 -5.91 6.49
N PRO A 92 15.14 -6.57 7.67
CA PRO A 92 13.94 -7.21 8.22
C PRO A 92 12.87 -6.19 8.66
N GLU A 93 13.24 -4.98 9.04
CA GLU A 93 12.27 -3.95 9.45
C GLU A 93 11.46 -3.42 8.25
N VAL A 94 12.10 -3.26 7.09
CA VAL A 94 11.43 -2.89 5.85
C VAL A 94 10.51 -4.02 5.40
N LEU A 95 11.00 -5.26 5.39
CA LEU A 95 10.17 -6.43 5.05
C LEU A 95 8.94 -6.52 5.95
N ALA A 96 9.11 -6.40 7.27
CA ALA A 96 7.99 -6.44 8.21
C ALA A 96 6.97 -5.32 7.97
N GLY A 97 7.42 -4.14 7.56
CA GLY A 97 6.56 -3.02 7.16
C GLY A 97 5.77 -3.33 5.89
N VAL A 98 6.43 -3.88 4.87
CA VAL A 98 5.81 -4.28 3.60
C VAL A 98 4.79 -5.40 3.82
N GLU A 99 5.13 -6.43 4.59
CA GLU A 99 4.20 -7.51 4.94
C GLU A 99 2.96 -7.01 5.69
N ALA A 100 3.14 -6.07 6.62
CA ALA A 100 2.01 -5.45 7.31
C ALA A 100 1.11 -4.65 6.35
N MET A 101 1.64 -4.16 5.22
CA MET A 101 0.89 -3.47 4.17
C MET A 101 0.25 -4.44 3.17
N THR A 102 0.71 -5.68 3.06
CA THR A 102 0.23 -6.66 2.09
C THR A 102 -1.14 -7.23 2.48
N HIS A 103 -2.14 -7.09 1.60
CA HIS A 103 -3.50 -7.59 1.77
C HIS A 103 -3.95 -8.39 0.55
N LEU A 104 -3.76 -9.70 0.58
CA LEU A 104 -4.19 -10.59 -0.51
C LEU A 104 -5.72 -10.77 -0.48
N LYS A 105 -6.40 -10.16 -1.43
CA LYS A 105 -7.86 -10.18 -1.56
C LYS A 105 -8.38 -11.59 -1.83
N LYS A 106 -9.45 -11.98 -1.15
CA LYS A 106 -10.17 -13.23 -1.38
C LYS A 106 -11.27 -12.98 -2.40
N LYS A 107 -11.35 -13.85 -3.44
CA LYS A 107 -12.38 -13.76 -4.47
C LYS A 107 -13.74 -14.26 -3.95
N GLY A 108 -14.84 -13.79 -4.57
CA GLY A 108 -16.20 -14.32 -4.34
C GLY A 108 -16.88 -13.79 -3.09
N ARG A 109 -16.43 -12.68 -2.52
CA ARG A 109 -17.03 -12.02 -1.35
C ARG A 109 -18.03 -10.95 -1.77
N THR A 110 -19.03 -10.74 -0.91
CA THR A 110 -19.91 -9.57 -0.96
C THR A 110 -19.16 -8.29 -0.57
N GLU A 111 -19.70 -7.13 -0.88
CA GLU A 111 -19.11 -5.84 -0.54
C GLU A 111 -18.89 -5.63 0.97
N ASP A 112 -19.86 -6.04 1.78
CA ASP A 112 -19.78 -5.94 3.23
C ASP A 112 -18.68 -6.87 3.79
N GLU A 113 -18.55 -8.06 3.22
CA GLU A 113 -17.48 -8.99 3.57
C GLU A 113 -16.10 -8.48 3.14
N GLU A 114 -16.00 -7.82 1.97
CA GLU A 114 -14.74 -7.17 1.53
C GLU A 114 -14.33 -6.03 2.46
N LEU A 115 -15.28 -5.19 2.86
CA LEU A 115 -15.03 -4.10 3.81
C LEU A 115 -14.61 -4.64 5.17
N ALA A 116 -15.31 -5.65 5.68
CA ALA A 116 -15.01 -6.28 6.97
C ALA A 116 -13.61 -6.91 6.95
N ASP A 117 -13.26 -7.67 5.90
CA ASP A 117 -11.95 -8.30 5.72
C ASP A 117 -10.82 -7.23 5.64
N TYR A 118 -11.06 -6.15 4.91
CA TYR A 118 -10.10 -5.05 4.83
C TYR A 118 -9.88 -4.36 6.17
N LEU A 119 -10.93 -4.07 6.93
CA LEU A 119 -10.79 -3.44 8.24
C LEU A 119 -10.17 -4.37 9.27
N ASP A 120 -10.43 -5.67 9.19
CA ASP A 120 -9.77 -6.67 10.03
C ASP A 120 -8.27 -6.76 9.71
N TYR A 121 -7.89 -6.75 8.43
CA TYR A 121 -6.50 -6.64 8.01
C TYR A 121 -5.83 -5.38 8.59
N VAL A 122 -6.45 -4.20 8.45
CA VAL A 122 -5.91 -2.95 9.00
C VAL A 122 -5.72 -3.06 10.51
N LYS A 123 -6.66 -3.66 11.22
CA LYS A 123 -6.61 -3.86 12.68
C LYS A 123 -5.58 -4.93 13.08
N SER A 124 -5.50 -6.03 12.37
CA SER A 124 -4.68 -7.19 12.76
C SER A 124 -3.22 -7.09 12.32
N CYS A 125 -2.95 -6.43 11.19
CA CYS A 125 -1.61 -6.30 10.61
C CYS A 125 -1.08 -4.87 10.72
N VAL A 126 -1.70 -3.92 10.03
CA VAL A 126 -1.19 -2.54 9.92
C VAL A 126 -1.06 -1.87 11.28
N SER A 127 -2.08 -1.95 12.14
CA SER A 127 -2.07 -1.25 13.44
C SER A 127 -1.00 -1.76 14.43
N LYS A 128 -0.40 -2.90 14.14
CA LYS A 128 0.66 -3.51 14.95
C LYS A 128 2.06 -3.13 14.47
N ASN A 129 2.21 -2.63 13.27
CA ASN A 129 3.50 -2.22 12.71
C ASN A 129 3.61 -0.69 12.68
N LYS A 130 4.58 -0.14 13.46
CA LYS A 130 4.74 1.31 13.62
C LYS A 130 5.09 2.03 12.32
N ALA A 131 5.85 1.39 11.42
CA ALA A 131 6.22 1.97 10.13
C ALA A 131 5.05 1.91 9.13
N ALA A 132 4.24 0.83 9.16
CA ALA A 132 3.11 0.67 8.26
C ALA A 132 1.95 1.63 8.55
N ILE A 133 1.73 2.04 9.81
CA ILE A 133 0.63 2.94 10.19
C ILE A 133 0.64 4.25 9.38
N PRO A 134 1.70 5.08 9.42
CA PRO A 134 1.73 6.33 8.66
C PRO A 134 1.69 6.09 7.15
N VAL A 135 2.33 5.02 6.66
CA VAL A 135 2.29 4.67 5.24
C VAL A 135 0.86 4.38 4.79
N LYS A 136 0.11 3.57 5.54
CA LYS A 136 -1.29 3.23 5.20
C LYS A 136 -2.24 4.42 5.26
N ILE A 137 -2.03 5.33 6.21
CA ILE A 137 -2.80 6.58 6.28
C ILE A 137 -2.57 7.42 5.03
N ILE A 138 -1.30 7.58 4.61
CA ILE A 138 -0.93 8.37 3.43
C ILE A 138 -1.39 7.69 2.14
N ASP A 139 -1.19 6.37 2.00
CA ASP A 139 -1.68 5.58 0.87
C ASP A 139 -3.21 5.75 0.69
N ASN A 140 -3.97 5.58 1.77
CA ASN A 140 -5.42 5.79 1.73
C ASN A 140 -5.78 7.23 1.34
N TYR A 141 -5.05 8.24 1.84
CA TYR A 141 -5.27 9.64 1.49
C TYR A 141 -5.02 9.91 -0.01
N VAL A 142 -3.90 9.38 -0.55
CA VAL A 142 -3.58 9.50 -1.97
C VAL A 142 -4.64 8.81 -2.82
N ASN A 143 -5.06 7.60 -2.45
CA ASN A 143 -6.14 6.88 -3.11
C ASN A 143 -7.49 7.62 -3.05
N MET A 144 -7.81 8.27 -1.92
CA MET A 144 -9.04 9.06 -1.78
C MET A 144 -9.09 10.24 -2.75
N LYS A 145 -7.98 10.95 -2.98
CA LYS A 145 -7.93 12.07 -3.94
C LYS A 145 -8.40 11.62 -5.32
N ASP A 146 -7.88 10.49 -5.80
CA ASP A 146 -8.24 9.95 -7.10
C ASP A 146 -9.73 9.53 -7.14
N ARG A 147 -10.25 8.93 -6.06
CA ARG A 147 -11.67 8.51 -5.98
C ARG A 147 -12.65 9.65 -5.83
N VAL A 148 -12.25 10.77 -5.20
CA VAL A 148 -13.11 11.97 -5.12
C VAL A 148 -13.42 12.50 -6.52
N THR A 149 -12.43 12.60 -7.40
CA THR A 149 -12.64 13.04 -8.80
C THR A 149 -13.63 12.10 -9.50
N GLN A 150 -13.45 10.78 -9.42
CA GLN A 150 -14.37 9.80 -10.03
C GLN A 150 -15.80 9.90 -9.47
N PHE A 151 -15.95 10.19 -8.18
CA PHE A 151 -17.26 10.34 -7.54
C PHE A 151 -17.97 11.63 -8.00
N VAL A 152 -17.23 12.75 -8.08
CA VAL A 152 -17.77 14.06 -8.45
C VAL A 152 -18.16 14.12 -9.93
N ASP A 153 -17.36 13.50 -10.80
CA ASP A 153 -17.64 13.45 -12.24
C ASP A 153 -18.90 12.63 -12.58
N GLY A 154 -19.38 11.80 -11.65
CA GLY A 154 -20.53 10.92 -11.84
C GLY A 154 -20.22 9.81 -12.82
N GLY A 155 -21.18 9.10 -13.26
CA GLY A 155 -21.00 8.01 -14.24
C GLY A 155 -20.97 6.63 -13.59
N LYS A 156 -20.59 5.61 -14.38
CA LYS A 156 -20.70 4.19 -14.00
C LYS A 156 -19.86 3.82 -12.78
N ASP A 157 -18.78 4.55 -12.53
CA ASP A 157 -17.81 4.25 -11.47
C ASP A 157 -18.07 5.03 -10.17
N ALA A 158 -19.03 5.99 -10.15
CA ALA A 158 -19.30 6.84 -8.98
C ALA A 158 -19.66 6.03 -7.73
N GLU A 159 -20.47 4.96 -7.87
CA GLU A 159 -20.86 4.12 -6.75
C GLU A 159 -19.66 3.32 -6.19
N ASN A 160 -18.82 2.78 -7.07
CA ASN A 160 -17.58 2.12 -6.64
C ASN A 160 -16.62 3.12 -5.97
N ALA A 161 -16.51 4.34 -6.50
CA ALA A 161 -15.70 5.40 -5.89
C ALA A 161 -16.22 5.74 -4.48
N ARG A 162 -17.55 5.87 -4.28
CA ARG A 162 -18.18 6.10 -2.98
C ARG A 162 -17.81 5.02 -1.96
N LYS A 163 -17.90 3.74 -2.36
CA LYS A 163 -17.54 2.60 -1.51
C LYS A 163 -16.07 2.62 -1.10
N LYS A 164 -15.17 2.88 -2.05
CA LYS A 164 -13.76 3.00 -1.77
C LYS A 164 -13.42 4.18 -0.85
N LEU A 165 -14.07 5.32 -1.03
CA LEU A 165 -13.93 6.47 -0.13
C LEU A 165 -14.34 6.10 1.30
N HIS A 166 -15.46 5.38 1.48
CA HIS A 166 -15.89 4.89 2.79
C HIS A 166 -14.88 3.92 3.40
N GLN A 167 -14.36 2.97 2.61
CA GLN A 167 -13.34 2.01 3.04
C GLN A 167 -12.07 2.71 3.55
N TYR A 168 -11.54 3.69 2.79
CA TYR A 168 -10.33 4.42 3.15
C TYR A 168 -10.54 5.32 4.36
N ALA A 169 -11.65 6.04 4.43
CA ALA A 169 -11.99 6.87 5.58
C ALA A 169 -12.11 6.04 6.87
N SER A 170 -12.75 4.87 6.81
CA SER A 170 -12.89 3.95 7.93
C SER A 170 -11.54 3.41 8.41
N SER A 171 -10.64 3.09 7.49
CA SER A 171 -9.27 2.67 7.79
C SER A 171 -8.48 3.78 8.49
N ILE A 172 -8.53 5.02 7.98
CA ILE A 172 -7.85 6.16 8.59
C ILE A 172 -8.40 6.38 10.01
N ALA A 173 -9.73 6.36 10.18
CA ALA A 173 -10.35 6.53 11.50
C ALA A 173 -9.91 5.45 12.49
N LEU A 174 -9.74 4.20 12.04
CA LEU A 174 -9.26 3.09 12.87
C LEU A 174 -7.81 3.32 13.31
N LEU A 175 -6.93 3.75 12.40
CA LEU A 175 -5.49 3.94 12.65
C LEU A 175 -5.19 5.20 13.48
N THR A 176 -6.08 6.21 13.44
CA THR A 176 -5.91 7.48 14.17
C THR A 176 -6.61 7.50 15.54
N LYS A 177 -7.45 6.51 15.87
CA LYS A 177 -8.03 6.41 17.21
C LYS A 177 -6.92 6.33 18.25
N LYS A 178 -6.90 7.30 19.18
CA LYS A 178 -6.07 7.20 20.39
C LYS A 178 -6.51 5.94 21.13
N LYS A 179 -5.55 5.06 21.47
CA LYS A 179 -5.81 4.01 22.46
C LYS A 179 -6.22 4.74 23.73
N GLU A 180 -7.48 4.63 24.14
CA GLU A 180 -7.88 5.07 25.47
C GLU A 180 -6.94 4.36 26.44
N LYS A 181 -6.17 5.14 27.20
CA LYS A 181 -5.43 4.61 28.33
C LYS A 181 -6.50 4.04 29.26
N THR A 182 -6.62 2.74 29.29
CA THR A 182 -7.31 2.05 30.36
C THR A 182 -6.59 2.46 31.64
N ALA A 183 -7.15 3.47 32.31
CA ALA A 183 -6.80 3.80 33.69
C ALA A 183 -7.18 2.56 34.51
N LYS A 184 -6.15 1.83 34.97
CA LYS A 184 -6.25 0.91 36.10
C LYS A 184 -5.61 1.58 37.30
#